data_96bcef728ee10702225354678fce54a7
#
_entry.id   96bcef728ee10702225354678fce54a7
#
_cell.length_a   1.000
_cell.length_b   1.000
_cell.length_c   1.000
_cell.angle_alpha   90.00
_cell.angle_beta   90.00
_cell.angle_gamma   90.00
#
_symmetry.space_group_name_H-M   'P 1'
#
loop_
_entity.id
_entity.type
_entity.pdbx_description
1 polymer ?
#
loop_
_entity_poly.entity_id
_entity_poly.type
_entity_poly.pdbx_seq_one_letter_code
_entity_poly.pdbx_strand_id
1 'polypeptide(L)'
;MAILKGGVDGPISGLVGTVVCYKLGDNNIMRSRMRPRSKNSWSESQVLHRKRISCVGSFWKSLAKNPVRASWRAAAGLWPGYSLFLKTNLAAFSADGSQIDLEYLHLSTGRLPLPHQLTASVSGGNHLVWKATWLNDSDKGLAKLNDELLVMVVQDGKFSPLLSTGAKRGDQWASIQLPGEERTVQGIYLSFASGDKSSYSMDQFFAAG
;
A
#
# COMPACT_ATOMS: atom_id res chain seq x y z
N MET A 1 3.42 -2.71 -31.79
CA MET A 1 2.41 -3.57 -31.12
C MET A 1 1.14 -3.47 -31.95
N ALA A 2 0.57 -4.58 -32.38
CA ALA A 2 -0.69 -4.59 -33.12
C ALA A 2 -1.81 -5.15 -32.24
N ILE A 3 -2.98 -4.53 -32.30
CA ILE A 3 -4.17 -4.97 -31.56
C ILE A 3 -5.10 -5.58 -32.60
N LEU A 4 -5.44 -6.86 -32.44
CA LEU A 4 -6.44 -7.53 -33.25
C LEU A 4 -7.81 -7.39 -32.56
N LYS A 5 -8.73 -6.70 -33.25
CA LYS A 5 -10.14 -6.67 -32.86
C LYS A 5 -10.88 -7.81 -33.58
N GLY A 6 -11.00 -8.92 -32.89
CA GLY A 6 -11.57 -10.16 -33.46
C GLY A 6 -10.50 -11.08 -34.05
N GLY A 7 -10.47 -12.32 -33.62
CA GLY A 7 -9.66 -13.37 -34.26
C GLY A 7 -10.43 -13.98 -35.44
N VAL A 8 -9.73 -14.61 -36.34
CA VAL A 8 -10.34 -15.32 -37.45
C VAL A 8 -11.23 -16.47 -36.96
N ASP A 9 -10.91 -17.09 -35.83
CA ASP A 9 -11.66 -18.16 -35.16
C ASP A 9 -11.59 -18.13 -33.63
N GLY A 10 -11.60 -16.92 -33.02
CA GLY A 10 -11.57 -16.75 -31.56
C GLY A 10 -10.24 -16.20 -30.99
N PRO A 11 -10.08 -16.14 -29.68
CA PRO A 11 -8.90 -15.56 -29.08
C PRO A 11 -7.67 -16.43 -29.28
N ILE A 12 -6.68 -15.90 -29.99
CA ILE A 12 -5.39 -16.56 -30.20
C ILE A 12 -4.48 -16.24 -28.98
N SER A 13 -3.97 -17.29 -28.33
CA SER A 13 -2.98 -17.14 -27.24
C SER A 13 -1.81 -18.11 -27.45
N GLY A 14 -0.60 -17.66 -27.05
CA GLY A 14 0.60 -18.47 -27.16
C GLY A 14 1.61 -17.96 -28.17
N LEU A 15 2.58 -18.82 -28.54
CA LEU A 15 3.66 -18.51 -29.46
C LEU A 15 3.30 -19.07 -30.89
N VAL A 16 3.26 -18.19 -31.86
CA VAL A 16 3.07 -18.54 -33.24
C VAL A 16 4.29 -18.05 -34.04
N GLY A 17 5.20 -18.94 -34.36
CA GLY A 17 6.48 -18.59 -34.99
C GLY A 17 7.30 -17.57 -34.17
N THR A 18 7.51 -16.39 -34.71
CA THR A 18 8.22 -15.29 -34.03
C THR A 18 7.31 -14.32 -33.30
N VAL A 19 5.99 -14.61 -33.24
CA VAL A 19 4.98 -13.72 -32.65
C VAL A 19 4.38 -14.36 -31.41
N VAL A 20 4.28 -13.57 -30.34
CA VAL A 20 3.57 -13.92 -29.10
C VAL A 20 2.22 -13.26 -29.13
N CYS A 21 1.17 -14.06 -28.98
CA CYS A 21 -0.21 -13.60 -28.87
C CYS A 21 -0.69 -13.81 -27.43
N TYR A 22 -1.40 -12.81 -26.86
CA TYR A 22 -2.02 -12.93 -25.54
C TYR A 22 -3.22 -11.98 -25.42
N LYS A 23 -4.12 -12.30 -24.50
CA LYS A 23 -5.28 -11.48 -24.20
C LYS A 23 -4.94 -10.49 -23.06
N LEU A 24 -5.32 -9.22 -23.24
CA LEU A 24 -5.21 -8.18 -22.21
C LEU A 24 -6.57 -7.48 -22.10
N GLY A 25 -7.35 -7.81 -21.07
CA GLY A 25 -8.76 -7.42 -20.98
C GLY A 25 -9.52 -8.03 -22.17
N ASP A 26 -10.27 -7.22 -22.90
CA ASP A 26 -11.01 -7.66 -24.11
C ASP A 26 -10.20 -7.57 -25.40
N ASN A 27 -8.96 -7.14 -25.33
CA ASN A 27 -8.10 -6.98 -26.51
C ASN A 27 -7.17 -8.18 -26.70
N ASN A 28 -7.11 -8.68 -27.94
CA ASN A 28 -6.09 -9.62 -28.37
C ASN A 28 -4.84 -8.85 -28.81
N ILE A 29 -3.70 -9.14 -28.21
CA ILE A 29 -2.44 -8.44 -28.46
C ILE A 29 -1.46 -9.37 -29.13
N MET A 30 -0.83 -8.89 -30.19
CA MET A 30 0.28 -9.55 -30.88
C MET A 30 1.54 -8.72 -30.79
N ARG A 31 2.66 -9.35 -30.46
CA ARG A 31 3.98 -8.71 -30.45
C ARG A 31 5.06 -9.67 -30.94
N SER A 32 6.13 -9.13 -31.47
CA SER A 32 7.31 -9.93 -31.79
C SER A 32 7.90 -10.56 -30.52
N ARG A 33 8.33 -11.80 -30.63
CA ARG A 33 9.08 -12.47 -29.56
C ARG A 33 10.35 -11.67 -29.26
N MET A 34 10.54 -11.33 -27.98
CA MET A 34 11.77 -10.68 -27.55
C MET A 34 12.96 -11.64 -27.72
N ARG A 35 14.03 -11.15 -28.32
CA ARG A 35 15.30 -11.91 -28.38
C ARG A 35 15.82 -12.13 -26.96
N PRO A 36 16.36 -13.31 -26.64
CA PRO A 36 17.03 -13.53 -25.36
C PRO A 36 18.14 -12.48 -25.17
N ARG A 37 18.15 -11.81 -24.04
CA ARG A 37 19.23 -10.91 -23.69
C ARG A 37 20.40 -11.74 -23.13
N SER A 38 21.64 -11.29 -23.39
CA SER A 38 22.82 -11.86 -22.71
C SER A 38 22.69 -11.67 -21.18
N LYS A 39 23.24 -12.60 -20.41
CA LYS A 39 23.17 -12.57 -18.94
C LYS A 39 23.75 -11.27 -18.33
N ASN A 40 24.70 -10.62 -19.01
CA ASN A 40 25.42 -9.43 -18.54
C ASN A 40 25.01 -8.12 -19.26
N SER A 41 23.80 -8.06 -19.81
CA SER A 41 23.34 -6.89 -20.61
C SER A 41 22.67 -5.78 -19.79
N TRP A 42 22.68 -5.90 -18.46
CA TRP A 42 22.07 -4.92 -17.56
C TRP A 42 23.11 -3.90 -17.07
N SER A 43 22.80 -2.61 -17.13
CA SER A 43 23.61 -1.62 -16.43
C SER A 43 23.47 -1.75 -14.92
N GLU A 44 24.43 -1.25 -14.15
CA GLU A 44 24.37 -1.26 -12.68
C GLU A 44 23.09 -0.63 -12.15
N SER A 45 22.68 0.52 -12.71
CA SER A 45 21.42 1.18 -12.34
C SER A 45 20.19 0.30 -12.58
N GLN A 46 20.18 -0.48 -13.68
CA GLN A 46 19.09 -1.41 -13.95
C GLN A 46 19.09 -2.58 -12.95
N VAL A 47 20.27 -3.06 -12.56
CA VAL A 47 20.40 -4.12 -11.54
C VAL A 47 19.86 -3.63 -10.19
N LEU A 48 20.29 -2.44 -9.75
CA LEU A 48 19.82 -1.82 -8.50
C LEU A 48 18.31 -1.59 -8.52
N HIS A 49 17.79 -1.02 -9.60
CA HIS A 49 16.34 -0.79 -9.72
C HIS A 49 15.52 -2.09 -9.66
N ARG A 50 16.00 -3.16 -10.29
CA ARG A 50 15.34 -4.48 -10.22
C ARG A 50 15.40 -5.06 -8.82
N LYS A 51 16.53 -4.90 -8.12
CA LYS A 51 16.67 -5.32 -6.73
C LYS A 51 15.67 -4.58 -5.84
N ARG A 52 15.58 -3.24 -6.00
CA ARG A 52 14.60 -2.41 -5.30
C ARG A 52 13.17 -2.88 -5.52
N ILE A 53 12.76 -3.10 -6.77
CA ILE A 53 11.43 -3.64 -7.10
C ILE A 53 11.20 -5.01 -6.44
N SER A 54 12.21 -5.88 -6.43
CA SER A 54 12.14 -7.19 -5.77
C SER A 54 11.91 -7.07 -4.27
N CYS A 55 12.58 -6.12 -3.60
CA CYS A 55 12.40 -5.87 -2.17
C CYS A 55 10.98 -5.36 -1.86
N VAL A 56 10.46 -4.40 -2.63
CA VAL A 56 9.06 -3.96 -2.52
C VAL A 56 8.08 -5.12 -2.72
N GLY A 57 8.36 -6.00 -3.69
CA GLY A 57 7.55 -7.19 -3.94
C GLY A 57 7.57 -8.19 -2.79
N SER A 58 8.72 -8.39 -2.16
CA SER A 58 8.88 -9.24 -0.97
C SER A 58 8.15 -8.65 0.23
N PHE A 59 8.25 -7.34 0.44
CA PHE A 59 7.51 -6.62 1.46
C PHE A 59 5.99 -6.74 1.25
N TRP A 60 5.51 -6.53 0.01
CA TRP A 60 4.11 -6.77 -0.31
C TRP A 60 3.66 -8.20 -0.01
N LYS A 61 4.49 -9.19 -0.25
CA LYS A 61 4.18 -10.60 0.08
C LYS A 61 4.07 -10.82 1.58
N SER A 62 4.92 -10.17 2.40
CA SER A 62 4.84 -10.27 3.86
C SER A 62 3.51 -9.75 4.41
N LEU A 63 2.89 -8.78 3.74
CA LEU A 63 1.54 -8.29 4.07
C LEU A 63 0.40 -9.21 3.59
N ALA A 64 0.66 -10.44 3.11
CA ALA A 64 -0.35 -11.28 2.45
C ALA A 64 -1.59 -11.55 3.30
N LYS A 65 -1.41 -11.74 4.60
CA LYS A 65 -2.48 -11.98 5.58
C LYS A 65 -2.96 -10.72 6.30
N ASN A 66 -2.37 -9.56 5.99
CA ASN A 66 -2.71 -8.31 6.66
C ASN A 66 -3.95 -7.68 6.00
N PRO A 67 -4.98 -7.30 6.79
CA PRO A 67 -6.17 -6.62 6.28
C PRO A 67 -5.89 -5.34 5.51
N VAL A 68 -4.74 -4.71 5.72
CA VAL A 68 -4.32 -3.48 5.01
C VAL A 68 -4.35 -3.63 3.48
N ARG A 69 -4.19 -4.84 2.95
CA ARG A 69 -4.33 -5.09 1.51
C ARG A 69 -5.71 -4.76 0.94
N ALA A 70 -6.74 -4.70 1.79
CA ALA A 70 -8.08 -4.35 1.34
C ALA A 70 -8.13 -2.91 0.84
N SER A 71 -7.42 -1.96 1.48
CA SER A 71 -7.36 -0.57 1.04
C SER A 71 -6.78 -0.44 -0.39
N TRP A 72 -5.70 -1.17 -0.66
CA TRP A 72 -5.07 -1.19 -1.98
C TRP A 72 -5.94 -1.79 -3.07
N ARG A 73 -6.72 -2.83 -2.75
CA ARG A 73 -7.68 -3.43 -3.68
C ARG A 73 -8.83 -2.47 -3.97
N ALA A 74 -9.37 -1.85 -2.93
CA ALA A 74 -10.46 -0.87 -3.07
C ALA A 74 -10.04 0.35 -3.89
N ALA A 75 -8.80 0.84 -3.71
CA ALA A 75 -8.28 2.00 -4.41
C ALA A 75 -7.87 1.70 -5.86
N ALA A 76 -7.40 0.48 -6.15
CA ALA A 76 -6.85 0.12 -7.46
C ALA A 76 -7.91 -0.07 -8.56
N GLY A 77 -9.18 -0.26 -8.20
CA GLY A 77 -10.25 -0.51 -9.17
C GLY A 77 -9.98 -1.76 -10.00
N LEU A 78 -9.86 -1.60 -11.32
CA LEU A 78 -9.59 -2.71 -12.27
C LEU A 78 -8.13 -3.22 -12.25
N TRP A 79 -7.21 -2.46 -11.66
CA TRP A 79 -5.79 -2.82 -11.62
C TRP A 79 -5.48 -3.68 -10.39
N PRO A 80 -4.42 -4.53 -10.44
CA PRO A 80 -3.96 -5.23 -9.24
C PRO A 80 -3.50 -4.23 -8.17
N GLY A 81 -3.96 -4.39 -6.92
CA GLY A 81 -3.52 -3.55 -5.80
C GLY A 81 -2.00 -3.49 -5.62
N TYR A 82 -1.28 -4.56 -6.01
CA TYR A 82 0.18 -4.59 -6.03
C TYR A 82 0.80 -3.53 -6.95
N SER A 83 0.22 -3.30 -8.12
CA SER A 83 0.76 -2.30 -9.06
C SER A 83 0.67 -0.89 -8.50
N LEU A 84 -0.44 -0.58 -7.82
CA LEU A 84 -0.62 0.70 -7.14
C LEU A 84 0.34 0.82 -5.95
N PHE A 85 0.45 -0.24 -5.12
CA PHE A 85 1.39 -0.30 -4.00
C PHE A 85 2.83 -0.07 -4.45
N LEU A 86 3.28 -0.75 -5.49
CA LEU A 86 4.63 -0.60 -6.05
C LEU A 86 4.87 0.84 -6.52
N LYS A 87 3.93 1.41 -7.27
CA LYS A 87 4.03 2.79 -7.77
C LYS A 87 4.19 3.80 -6.63
N THR A 88 3.40 3.66 -5.57
CA THR A 88 3.38 4.59 -4.43
C THR A 88 4.62 4.43 -3.57
N ASN A 89 5.03 3.18 -3.28
CA ASN A 89 6.05 2.90 -2.26
C ASN A 89 7.46 2.69 -2.79
N LEU A 90 7.68 2.73 -4.11
CA LEU A 90 9.02 2.51 -4.64
C LEU A 90 10.04 3.53 -4.09
N ALA A 91 9.63 4.77 -3.86
CA ALA A 91 10.48 5.83 -3.33
C ALA A 91 10.88 5.61 -1.86
N ALA A 92 10.04 4.93 -1.07
CA ALA A 92 10.30 4.65 0.34
C ALA A 92 11.43 3.63 0.56
N PHE A 93 11.85 2.92 -0.48
CA PHE A 93 12.94 1.94 -0.39
C PHE A 93 14.24 2.56 -0.91
N SER A 94 15.37 2.29 -0.28
CA SER A 94 16.70 2.69 -0.76
C SER A 94 16.99 2.11 -2.16
N ALA A 95 17.98 2.65 -2.85
CA ALA A 95 18.30 2.23 -4.23
C ALA A 95 18.59 0.73 -4.36
N ASP A 96 19.22 0.16 -3.34
CA ASP A 96 19.52 -1.28 -3.24
C ASP A 96 18.41 -2.10 -2.55
N GLY A 97 17.36 -1.43 -2.03
CA GLY A 97 16.25 -2.04 -1.33
C GLY A 97 16.54 -2.52 0.10
N SER A 98 17.73 -2.19 0.66
CA SER A 98 18.14 -2.65 1.99
C SER A 98 17.45 -1.93 3.14
N GLN A 99 17.04 -0.69 2.92
CA GLN A 99 16.43 0.17 3.92
C GLN A 99 15.04 0.63 3.47
N ILE A 100 14.15 0.84 4.44
CA ILE A 100 12.81 1.36 4.24
C ILE A 100 12.68 2.64 5.04
N ASP A 101 12.33 3.72 4.37
CA ASP A 101 11.98 4.97 5.00
C ASP A 101 10.51 4.91 5.43
N LEU A 102 10.28 4.91 6.75
CA LEU A 102 8.96 4.76 7.33
C LEU A 102 8.08 6.01 7.09
N GLU A 103 8.67 7.19 6.95
CA GLU A 103 7.91 8.43 6.70
C GLU A 103 7.35 8.47 5.27
N TYR A 104 8.08 7.87 4.31
CA TYR A 104 7.67 7.80 2.91
C TYR A 104 6.92 6.51 2.56
N LEU A 105 6.87 5.55 3.49
CA LEU A 105 6.13 4.30 3.27
C LEU A 105 4.64 4.51 3.54
N HIS A 106 3.81 4.12 2.58
CA HIS A 106 2.36 4.11 2.72
C HIS A 106 1.84 2.67 2.81
N LEU A 107 1.16 2.37 3.90
CA LEU A 107 0.54 1.06 4.14
C LEU A 107 -0.93 1.05 3.75
N SER A 108 -1.62 2.19 3.82
CA SER A 108 -3.01 2.36 3.39
C SER A 108 -3.14 3.41 2.30
N THR A 109 -4.13 3.26 1.44
CA THR A 109 -4.46 4.22 0.39
C THR A 109 -5.94 4.17 0.06
N GLY A 110 -6.48 5.27 -0.45
CA GLY A 110 -7.87 5.34 -0.89
C GLY A 110 -8.35 6.76 -1.14
N ARG A 111 -9.65 6.90 -1.32
CA ARG A 111 -10.31 8.17 -1.64
C ARG A 111 -10.88 8.88 -0.42
N LEU A 112 -10.92 8.20 0.73
CA LEU A 112 -11.38 8.81 1.96
C LEU A 112 -10.36 9.85 2.41
N PRO A 113 -10.74 11.10 2.67
CA PRO A 113 -9.78 12.11 3.14
C PRO A 113 -9.31 11.78 4.55
N LEU A 114 -8.04 12.05 4.85
CA LEU A 114 -7.56 12.12 6.22
C LEU A 114 -8.17 13.33 6.91
N PRO A 115 -8.48 13.28 8.21
CA PRO A 115 -8.90 14.45 8.96
C PRO A 115 -7.81 15.51 8.98
N HIS A 116 -8.25 16.78 8.98
CA HIS A 116 -7.32 17.88 9.20
C HIS A 116 -6.71 17.83 10.59
N GLN A 117 -5.46 18.28 10.71
CA GLN A 117 -4.71 18.36 11.97
C GLN A 117 -4.67 17.01 12.72
N LEU A 118 -4.58 15.89 11.98
CA LEU A 118 -4.32 14.60 12.60
C LEU A 118 -2.94 14.65 13.26
N THR A 119 -2.91 14.42 14.57
CA THR A 119 -1.69 14.33 15.36
C THR A 119 -1.73 13.10 16.24
N ALA A 120 -0.56 12.54 16.52
CA ALA A 120 -0.45 11.44 17.47
C ALA A 120 0.84 11.60 18.27
N SER A 121 0.78 11.31 19.54
CA SER A 121 1.91 11.36 20.47
C SER A 121 1.81 10.28 21.53
N VAL A 122 2.96 9.87 22.04
CA VAL A 122 3.06 8.94 23.18
C VAL A 122 2.45 9.60 24.41
N SER A 123 1.66 8.87 25.16
CA SER A 123 1.00 9.35 26.37
C SER A 123 1.72 8.83 27.61
N GLY A 124 2.13 9.77 28.48
CA GLY A 124 2.67 9.43 29.79
C GLY A 124 4.04 8.73 29.79
N GLY A 125 4.82 8.86 28.71
CA GLY A 125 6.14 8.22 28.60
C GLY A 125 6.10 6.72 28.34
N ASN A 126 4.92 6.13 28.17
CA ASN A 126 4.75 4.73 27.79
C ASN A 126 4.46 4.61 26.29
N HIS A 127 5.42 4.14 25.52
CA HIS A 127 5.30 3.98 24.05
C HIS A 127 4.20 3.02 23.59
N LEU A 128 3.57 2.30 24.50
CA LEU A 128 2.40 1.47 24.19
C LEU A 128 1.08 2.24 24.29
N VAL A 129 1.09 3.46 24.85
CA VAL A 129 -0.11 4.30 24.98
C VAL A 129 0.05 5.55 24.15
N TRP A 130 -0.80 5.70 23.14
CA TRP A 130 -0.78 6.85 22.24
C TRP A 130 -2.07 7.64 22.34
N LYS A 131 -1.96 8.93 22.27
CA LYS A 131 -3.10 9.84 22.13
C LYS A 131 -3.10 10.41 20.72
N ALA A 132 -4.15 10.15 19.98
CA ALA A 132 -4.40 10.77 18.68
C ALA A 132 -5.51 11.82 18.79
N THR A 133 -5.35 12.94 18.08
CA THR A 133 -6.38 13.99 17.98
C THR A 133 -6.51 14.48 16.55
N TRP A 134 -7.70 14.92 16.15
CA TRP A 134 -7.99 15.44 14.81
C TRP A 134 -9.18 16.38 14.83
N LEU A 135 -9.35 17.17 13.78
CA LEU A 135 -10.56 17.98 13.60
C LEU A 135 -11.66 17.18 12.91
N ASN A 136 -12.90 17.41 13.34
CA ASN A 136 -14.05 16.85 12.64
C ASN A 136 -14.27 17.58 11.31
N ASP A 137 -14.18 16.87 10.23
CA ASP A 137 -14.41 17.30 8.85
C ASP A 137 -15.33 16.34 8.09
N SER A 138 -16.22 15.69 8.80
CA SER A 138 -17.15 14.68 8.29
C SER A 138 -18.16 15.18 7.25
N ASP A 139 -18.25 16.48 7.05
CA ASP A 139 -19.06 17.15 6.04
C ASP A 139 -18.34 17.35 4.70
N LYS A 140 -17.05 16.99 4.64
CA LYS A 140 -16.20 17.18 3.46
C LYS A 140 -16.06 15.89 2.64
N GLY A 141 -16.59 15.92 1.43
CA GLY A 141 -16.42 14.84 0.47
C GLY A 141 -17.03 13.51 0.92
N LEU A 142 -16.23 12.46 0.99
CA LEU A 142 -16.66 11.11 1.39
C LEU A 142 -16.58 10.87 2.90
N ALA A 143 -16.04 11.81 3.67
CA ALA A 143 -15.86 11.68 5.11
C ALA A 143 -17.20 11.64 5.85
N LYS A 144 -17.32 10.71 6.81
CA LYS A 144 -18.51 10.54 7.64
C LYS A 144 -18.13 10.44 9.12
N LEU A 145 -19.05 10.81 10.01
CA LEU A 145 -18.86 10.74 11.46
C LEU A 145 -18.50 9.32 11.96
N ASN A 146 -19.01 8.30 11.29
CA ASN A 146 -18.81 6.90 11.67
C ASN A 146 -17.61 6.22 11.00
N ASP A 147 -16.78 6.98 10.27
CA ASP A 147 -15.49 6.46 9.77
C ASP A 147 -14.61 6.06 10.94
N GLU A 148 -14.00 4.89 10.87
CA GLU A 148 -13.26 4.27 11.95
C GLU A 148 -11.77 4.56 11.85
N LEU A 149 -11.14 4.92 12.97
CA LEU A 149 -9.68 5.06 13.07
C LEU A 149 -9.02 3.68 13.13
N LEU A 150 -8.10 3.45 12.22
CA LEU A 150 -7.28 2.25 12.13
C LEU A 150 -5.82 2.55 12.46
N VAL A 151 -5.17 1.63 13.14
CA VAL A 151 -3.75 1.74 13.51
C VAL A 151 -2.96 0.52 13.04
N MET A 152 -1.74 0.77 12.60
CA MET A 152 -0.73 -0.26 12.36
C MET A 152 0.55 0.16 13.08
N VAL A 153 1.14 -0.75 13.84
CA VAL A 153 2.33 -0.51 14.66
C VAL A 153 3.56 -1.05 13.96
N VAL A 154 4.66 -0.32 14.08
CA VAL A 154 5.99 -0.79 13.67
C VAL A 154 6.81 -1.09 14.91
N GLN A 155 7.18 -2.35 15.09
CA GLN A 155 7.98 -2.86 16.20
C GLN A 155 9.11 -3.73 15.67
N ASP A 156 10.35 -3.45 16.02
CA ASP A 156 11.54 -4.19 15.57
C ASP A 156 11.57 -4.42 14.05
N GLY A 157 11.19 -3.41 13.27
CA GLY A 157 11.10 -3.50 11.81
C GLY A 157 9.98 -4.40 11.29
N LYS A 158 9.09 -4.88 12.17
CA LYS A 158 7.92 -5.68 11.81
C LYS A 158 6.65 -4.84 11.88
N PHE A 159 5.73 -5.15 11.02
CA PHE A 159 4.46 -4.44 10.90
C PHE A 159 3.34 -5.30 11.52
N SER A 160 2.60 -4.73 12.47
CA SER A 160 1.45 -5.41 13.07
C SER A 160 0.35 -5.65 12.01
N PRO A 161 -0.64 -6.51 12.29
CA PRO A 161 -1.91 -6.45 11.57
C PRO A 161 -2.53 -5.06 11.69
N LEU A 162 -3.36 -4.68 10.71
CA LEU A 162 -4.19 -3.48 10.81
C LEU A 162 -5.22 -3.68 11.92
N LEU A 163 -5.16 -2.84 12.92
CA LEU A 163 -6.01 -2.91 14.12
C LEU A 163 -7.09 -1.83 14.06
N SER A 164 -8.29 -2.19 14.47
CA SER A 164 -9.37 -1.24 14.72
C SER A 164 -9.22 -0.68 16.13
N THR A 165 -9.29 0.64 16.26
CA THR A 165 -9.24 1.30 17.58
C THR A 165 -10.62 1.42 18.22
N GLY A 166 -11.71 1.23 17.43
CA GLY A 166 -13.07 1.52 17.84
C GLY A 166 -13.45 2.99 17.85
N ALA A 167 -12.46 3.88 17.77
CA ALA A 167 -12.70 5.33 17.72
C ALA A 167 -13.20 5.75 16.34
N LYS A 168 -14.14 6.67 16.32
CA LYS A 168 -14.76 7.18 15.11
C LYS A 168 -14.30 8.60 14.80
N ARG A 169 -14.39 9.00 13.54
CA ARG A 169 -14.03 10.35 13.10
C ARG A 169 -14.74 11.44 13.93
N GLY A 170 -16.01 11.19 14.31
CA GLY A 170 -16.80 12.11 15.13
C GLY A 170 -16.27 12.33 16.55
N ASP A 171 -15.47 11.40 17.09
CA ASP A 171 -14.95 11.47 18.46
C ASP A 171 -13.85 12.53 18.61
N GLN A 172 -13.16 12.88 17.51
CA GLN A 172 -12.07 13.87 17.42
C GLN A 172 -10.81 13.54 18.25
N TRP A 173 -10.82 12.46 18.99
CA TRP A 173 -9.67 11.95 19.74
C TRP A 173 -9.76 10.45 19.97
N ALA A 174 -8.62 9.83 20.22
CA ALA A 174 -8.54 8.43 20.62
C ALA A 174 -7.38 8.20 21.58
N SER A 175 -7.58 7.32 22.54
CA SER A 175 -6.50 6.68 23.29
C SER A 175 -6.27 5.30 22.70
N ILE A 176 -5.06 5.07 22.21
CA ILE A 176 -4.72 3.84 21.49
C ILE A 176 -3.77 3.04 22.37
N GLN A 177 -4.22 1.88 22.81
CA GLN A 177 -3.38 0.92 23.52
C GLN A 177 -2.76 -0.04 22.50
N LEU A 178 -1.43 -0.04 22.39
CA LEU A 178 -0.70 -0.92 21.48
C LEU A 178 -0.42 -2.27 22.15
N PRO A 179 -0.47 -3.36 21.40
CA PRO A 179 -0.02 -4.67 21.86
C PRO A 179 1.51 -4.74 21.84
N GLY A 180 2.09 -5.49 22.78
CA GLY A 180 3.52 -5.82 22.77
C GLY A 180 4.34 -5.17 23.86
N GLU A 181 5.65 -5.10 23.65
CA GLU A 181 6.62 -4.54 24.61
C GLU A 181 7.00 -3.11 24.21
N GLU A 182 7.16 -2.26 25.19
CA GLU A 182 7.41 -0.82 25.05
C GLU A 182 8.69 -0.48 24.27
N ARG A 183 9.74 -1.25 24.49
CA ARG A 183 11.10 -0.95 23.99
C ARG A 183 11.29 -1.03 22.49
N THR A 184 10.32 -1.54 21.78
CA THR A 184 10.48 -1.94 20.38
C THR A 184 9.61 -1.13 19.40
N VAL A 185 8.77 -0.22 19.92
CA VAL A 185 7.88 0.60 19.09
C VAL A 185 8.69 1.68 18.38
N GLN A 186 8.76 1.61 17.06
CA GLN A 186 9.39 2.62 16.21
C GLN A 186 8.41 3.73 15.82
N GLY A 187 7.12 3.42 15.76
CA GLY A 187 6.07 4.36 15.43
C GLY A 187 4.77 3.66 15.04
N ILE A 188 3.80 4.47 14.69
CA ILE A 188 2.48 4.02 14.25
C ILE A 188 2.05 4.69 12.96
N TYR A 189 1.28 3.96 12.16
CA TYR A 189 0.54 4.51 11.04
C TYR A 189 -0.93 4.61 11.42
N LEU A 190 -1.51 5.78 11.18
CA LEU A 190 -2.93 6.04 11.37
C LEU A 190 -3.61 6.23 10.04
N SER A 191 -4.76 5.60 9.87
CA SER A 191 -5.61 5.76 8.69
C SER A 191 -7.08 5.65 9.09
N PHE A 192 -7.98 6.04 8.21
CA PHE A 192 -9.42 5.90 8.43
C PHE A 192 -10.04 4.97 7.39
N ALA A 193 -11.04 4.23 7.82
CA ALA A 193 -11.90 3.44 6.94
C ALA A 193 -13.35 3.87 7.12
N SER A 194 -14.11 3.82 6.03
CA SER A 194 -15.57 3.97 6.12
C SER A 194 -16.17 2.87 7.00
N GLY A 195 -17.31 3.15 7.63
CA GLY A 195 -17.97 2.20 8.53
C GLY A 195 -18.28 0.83 7.91
N ASP A 196 -18.48 0.78 6.59
CA ASP A 196 -18.67 -0.45 5.80
C ASP A 196 -17.35 -1.05 5.26
N LYS A 197 -16.22 -0.41 5.54
CA LYS A 197 -14.87 -0.78 5.05
C LYS A 197 -14.75 -0.87 3.52
N SER A 198 -15.60 -0.17 2.80
CA SER A 198 -15.54 -0.07 1.34
C SER A 198 -14.54 0.97 0.85
N SER A 199 -14.23 1.96 1.68
CA SER A 199 -13.31 3.06 1.39
C SER A 199 -12.32 3.27 2.52
N TYR A 200 -11.10 3.63 2.14
CA TYR A 200 -9.99 3.87 3.06
C TYR A 200 -9.34 5.22 2.76
N SER A 201 -8.67 5.78 3.76
CA SER A 201 -7.81 6.94 3.58
C SER A 201 -6.37 6.53 3.29
N MET A 202 -5.58 7.48 2.82
CA MET A 202 -4.14 7.41 2.97
C MET A 202 -3.80 7.33 4.45
N ASP A 203 -2.64 6.82 4.77
CA ASP A 203 -2.13 6.79 6.14
C ASP A 203 -1.16 7.94 6.41
N GLN A 204 -0.90 8.17 7.69
CA GLN A 204 0.13 9.07 8.17
C GLN A 204 0.97 8.36 9.24
N PHE A 205 2.29 8.47 9.12
CA PHE A 205 3.24 7.91 10.07
C PHE A 205 3.53 8.90 11.21
N PHE A 206 3.64 8.36 12.43
CA PHE A 206 4.06 9.07 13.64
C PHE A 206 5.15 8.28 14.33
N ALA A 207 6.34 8.85 14.45
CA ALA A 207 7.47 8.22 15.12
C ALA A 207 7.25 8.18 16.64
N ALA A 208 7.70 7.09 17.27
CA ALA A 208 7.85 7.04 18.71
C ALA A 208 9.12 7.83 19.04
N GLY A 209 8.99 9.04 19.54
CA GLY A 209 10.10 9.95 19.85
C GLY A 209 11.13 9.37 20.82
#